data_7cf610297a940a40ea801a8e337bd4b8
#
_entry.id   7cf610297a940a40ea801a8e337bd4b8
#
_cell.length_a   1.000
_cell.length_b   1.000
_cell.length_c   1.000
_cell.angle_alpha   90.00
_cell.angle_beta   90.00
_cell.angle_gamma   90.00
#
_symmetry.space_group_name_H-M   'P 1'
#
loop_
_entity.id
_entity.type
_entity.pdbx_description
1 polymer ?
#
loop_
_entity_poly.entity_id
_entity_poly.type
_entity_poly.pdbx_seq_one_letter_code
_entity_poly.pdbx_strand_id
1 'polypeptide(L)'
;MTISIFEDNEKLRDLVEMLIGSSIEFSVKGSYSNTYDIVNRVIIDQPDVIIMDIDMPEYDGIEGVREVKRLFPEIKIIMHTVFDDDARLFTCLSYGADGYILKKDASSSLFNAIKEVIAGGAPMSAGIATRVLQTFRKVEKPTNNYHLTEREKEILELLTKGFSYRMIGIECHISIETVRRHLKNIYQKLHVQCGTEAVAKAINERLLND
;
A
#
# COMPACT_ATOMS: atom_id res chain seq x y z
N MET A 1 23.95 -4.28 -16.13
CA MET A 1 22.53 -4.22 -15.84
C MET A 1 21.92 -2.98 -16.45
N THR A 2 20.72 -3.08 -16.92
CA THR A 2 20.04 -2.04 -17.71
C THR A 2 19.05 -1.26 -16.84
N ILE A 3 19.07 0.06 -16.97
CA ILE A 3 18.26 0.96 -16.12
C ILE A 3 17.50 1.93 -17.02
N SER A 4 16.22 2.14 -16.73
CA SER A 4 15.42 3.23 -17.29
C SER A 4 15.03 4.22 -16.21
N ILE A 5 15.04 5.51 -16.56
CA ILE A 5 14.81 6.62 -15.63
C ILE A 5 13.55 7.38 -16.07
N PHE A 6 12.65 7.65 -15.12
CA PHE A 6 11.47 8.47 -15.30
C PHE A 6 11.49 9.60 -14.27
N GLU A 7 11.78 10.81 -14.71
CA GLU A 7 11.99 12.02 -13.89
C GLU A 7 11.67 13.25 -14.72
N ASP A 8 10.75 14.10 -14.28
CA ASP A 8 10.36 15.31 -15.04
C ASP A 8 11.40 16.41 -14.99
N ASN A 9 12.12 16.52 -13.87
CA ASN A 9 13.18 17.52 -13.70
C ASN A 9 14.42 17.13 -14.53
N GLU A 10 14.63 17.83 -15.65
CA GLU A 10 15.73 17.57 -16.59
C GLU A 10 17.10 17.54 -15.90
N LYS A 11 17.38 18.53 -15.04
CA LYS A 11 18.69 18.63 -14.35
C LYS A 11 18.93 17.44 -13.42
N LEU A 12 17.89 17.00 -12.72
CA LEU A 12 17.98 15.85 -11.82
C LEU A 12 18.08 14.56 -12.61
N ARG A 13 17.34 14.44 -13.69
CA ARG A 13 17.39 13.30 -14.61
C ARG A 13 18.81 13.12 -15.18
N ASP A 14 19.42 14.20 -15.66
CA ASP A 14 20.81 14.20 -16.16
C ASP A 14 21.82 13.81 -15.07
N LEU A 15 21.62 14.34 -13.84
CA LEU A 15 22.47 13.97 -12.70
C LEU A 15 22.37 12.48 -12.36
N VAL A 16 21.18 11.90 -12.35
CA VAL A 16 20.95 10.47 -12.08
C VAL A 16 21.57 9.64 -13.21
N GLU A 17 21.41 10.05 -14.47
CA GLU A 17 22.00 9.39 -15.62
C GLU A 17 23.54 9.39 -15.56
N MET A 18 24.13 10.55 -15.23
CA MET A 18 25.59 10.68 -15.04
C MET A 18 26.08 9.82 -13.87
N LEU A 19 25.35 9.79 -12.75
CA LEU A 19 25.69 8.97 -11.59
C LEU A 19 25.72 7.48 -11.96
N ILE A 20 24.70 6.99 -12.65
CA ILE A 20 24.59 5.60 -13.08
C ILE A 20 25.66 5.29 -14.12
N GLY A 21 25.86 6.17 -15.10
CA GLY A 21 26.85 6.02 -16.17
C GLY A 21 28.31 6.06 -15.69
N SER A 22 28.57 6.56 -14.46
CA SER A 22 29.89 6.50 -13.84
C SER A 22 30.34 5.08 -13.45
N SER A 23 29.42 4.13 -13.42
CA SER A 23 29.67 2.72 -13.08
C SER A 23 29.79 1.85 -14.32
N ILE A 24 30.74 0.93 -14.32
CA ILE A 24 30.85 -0.10 -15.35
C ILE A 24 29.74 -1.17 -15.23
N GLU A 25 29.12 -1.28 -14.04
CA GLU A 25 28.12 -2.32 -13.73
C GLU A 25 26.74 -1.98 -14.33
N PHE A 26 26.44 -0.69 -14.57
CA PHE A 26 25.13 -0.20 -14.98
C PHE A 26 25.17 0.50 -16.34
N SER A 27 24.07 0.42 -17.05
CA SER A 27 23.87 1.10 -18.33
C SER A 27 22.48 1.69 -18.41
N VAL A 28 22.37 2.99 -18.61
CA VAL A 28 21.08 3.65 -18.86
C VAL A 28 20.61 3.30 -20.28
N LYS A 29 19.40 2.80 -20.41
CA LYS A 29 18.77 2.45 -21.70
C LYS A 29 17.71 3.44 -22.13
N GLY A 30 16.97 4.00 -21.17
CA GLY A 30 15.96 5.00 -21.41
C GLY A 30 15.97 6.08 -20.35
N SER A 31 15.66 7.31 -20.75
CA SER A 31 15.61 8.48 -19.87
C SER A 31 14.43 9.36 -20.32
N TYR A 32 13.41 9.46 -19.48
CA TYR A 32 12.11 10.00 -19.85
C TYR A 32 11.60 11.02 -18.84
N SER A 33 10.86 12.02 -19.32
CA SER A 33 10.30 13.08 -18.47
C SER A 33 8.93 12.76 -17.86
N ASN A 34 8.32 11.63 -18.23
CA ASN A 34 7.02 11.17 -17.71
C ASN A 34 6.80 9.70 -18.05
N THR A 35 5.67 9.14 -17.60
CA THR A 35 5.28 7.74 -17.86
C THR A 35 4.38 7.55 -19.10
N TYR A 36 4.26 8.57 -19.97
CA TYR A 36 3.53 8.39 -21.23
C TYR A 36 4.06 7.19 -22.01
N ASP A 37 3.15 6.30 -22.41
CA ASP A 37 3.49 5.09 -23.18
C ASP A 37 4.56 4.18 -22.52
N ILE A 38 4.56 4.13 -21.19
CA ILE A 38 5.60 3.43 -20.40
C ILE A 38 5.75 1.96 -20.81
N VAL A 39 4.66 1.30 -21.16
CA VAL A 39 4.67 -0.12 -21.56
C VAL A 39 5.54 -0.33 -22.80
N ASN A 40 5.38 0.48 -23.85
CA ASN A 40 6.19 0.39 -25.06
C ASN A 40 7.65 0.77 -24.79
N ARG A 41 7.89 1.77 -23.94
CA ARG A 41 9.27 2.13 -23.53
C ARG A 41 9.97 0.98 -22.80
N VAL A 42 9.27 0.31 -21.90
CA VAL A 42 9.81 -0.87 -21.20
C VAL A 42 10.08 -2.03 -22.17
N ILE A 43 9.22 -2.26 -23.15
CA ILE A 43 9.43 -3.28 -24.19
C ILE A 43 10.69 -2.99 -25.01
N ILE A 44 10.94 -1.72 -25.35
CA ILE A 44 12.10 -1.30 -26.13
C ILE A 44 13.38 -1.36 -25.29
N ASP A 45 13.37 -0.82 -24.09
CA ASP A 45 14.55 -0.67 -23.23
C ASP A 45 14.96 -1.98 -22.55
N GLN A 46 13.99 -2.85 -22.25
CA GLN A 46 14.16 -4.07 -21.47
C GLN A 46 14.99 -3.83 -20.19
N PRO A 47 14.55 -2.92 -19.31
CA PRO A 47 15.32 -2.57 -18.13
C PRO A 47 15.25 -3.66 -17.07
N ASP A 48 16.37 -3.91 -16.38
CA ASP A 48 16.39 -4.71 -15.15
C ASP A 48 15.81 -3.92 -13.97
N VAL A 49 16.05 -2.60 -13.97
CA VAL A 49 15.61 -1.67 -12.91
C VAL A 49 15.02 -0.40 -13.53
N ILE A 50 13.93 0.09 -12.96
CA ILE A 50 13.37 1.40 -13.25
C ILE A 50 13.54 2.30 -12.03
N ILE A 51 14.07 3.51 -12.25
CA ILE A 51 14.06 4.61 -11.28
C ILE A 51 12.90 5.52 -11.66
N MET A 52 11.96 5.73 -10.74
CA MET A 52 10.70 6.39 -11.03
C MET A 52 10.42 7.49 -10.03
N ASP A 53 10.23 8.72 -10.51
CA ASP A 53 9.60 9.75 -9.69
C ASP A 53 8.08 9.55 -9.61
N ILE A 54 7.47 10.09 -8.58
CA ILE A 54 6.01 10.09 -8.43
C ILE A 54 5.38 11.24 -9.20
N ASP A 55 5.84 12.46 -8.95
CA ASP A 55 5.17 13.69 -9.41
C ASP A 55 5.71 14.13 -10.77
N MET A 56 5.11 13.58 -11.80
CA MET A 56 5.41 13.94 -13.18
C MET A 56 4.16 14.52 -13.86
N PRO A 57 4.28 15.61 -14.64
CA PRO A 57 3.14 16.24 -15.30
C PRO A 57 2.39 15.26 -16.21
N GLU A 58 1.05 15.30 -16.17
CA GLU A 58 0.11 14.55 -17.01
C GLU A 58 0.09 13.03 -16.75
N TYR A 59 1.22 12.41 -16.44
CA TYR A 59 1.36 10.97 -16.29
C TYR A 59 2.14 10.62 -15.02
N ASP A 60 1.41 10.26 -13.96
CA ASP A 60 1.90 9.99 -12.61
C ASP A 60 2.73 8.70 -12.55
N GLY A 61 3.81 8.74 -11.77
CA GLY A 61 4.66 7.57 -11.49
C GLY A 61 3.94 6.44 -10.77
N ILE A 62 2.92 6.72 -9.97
CA ILE A 62 2.13 5.70 -9.27
C ILE A 62 1.41 4.78 -10.28
N GLU A 63 0.75 5.37 -11.29
CA GLU A 63 0.13 4.59 -12.37
C GLU A 63 1.20 3.86 -13.19
N GLY A 64 2.37 4.48 -13.40
CA GLY A 64 3.50 3.82 -14.07
C GLY A 64 3.93 2.54 -13.36
N VAL A 65 4.06 2.56 -12.02
CA VAL A 65 4.34 1.36 -11.22
C VAL A 65 3.27 0.29 -11.45
N ARG A 66 1.99 0.67 -11.36
CA ARG A 66 0.87 -0.27 -11.52
C ARG A 66 0.90 -0.95 -12.89
N GLU A 67 1.09 -0.19 -13.96
CA GLU A 67 1.11 -0.74 -15.32
C GLU A 67 2.30 -1.66 -15.57
N VAL A 68 3.50 -1.24 -15.17
CA VAL A 68 4.71 -2.04 -15.33
C VAL A 68 4.61 -3.32 -14.52
N LYS A 69 4.26 -3.26 -13.25
CA LYS A 69 4.20 -4.45 -12.39
C LYS A 69 3.12 -5.44 -12.79
N ARG A 70 2.03 -4.97 -13.39
CA ARG A 70 0.99 -5.85 -13.94
C ARG A 70 1.47 -6.67 -15.13
N LEU A 71 2.33 -6.12 -16.00
CA LEU A 71 2.77 -6.74 -17.24
C LEU A 71 4.16 -7.37 -17.13
N PHE A 72 5.02 -6.79 -16.31
CA PHE A 72 6.44 -7.14 -16.15
C PHE A 72 6.79 -7.20 -14.65
N PRO A 73 6.23 -8.17 -13.88
CA PRO A 73 6.41 -8.24 -12.43
C PRO A 73 7.88 -8.44 -11.99
N GLU A 74 8.72 -8.95 -12.87
CA GLU A 74 10.15 -9.19 -12.62
C GLU A 74 10.98 -7.91 -12.61
N ILE A 75 10.57 -6.87 -13.36
CA ILE A 75 11.30 -5.60 -13.43
C ILE A 75 11.28 -4.93 -12.06
N LYS A 76 12.45 -4.56 -11.56
CA LYS A 76 12.58 -3.87 -10.28
C LYS A 76 12.26 -2.40 -10.41
N ILE A 77 11.46 -1.86 -9.50
CA ILE A 77 11.10 -0.44 -9.50
C ILE A 77 11.49 0.20 -8.17
N ILE A 78 12.36 1.21 -8.25
CA ILE A 78 12.74 2.07 -7.13
C ILE A 78 12.05 3.42 -7.30
N MET A 79 11.19 3.78 -6.36
CA MET A 79 10.68 5.15 -6.30
C MET A 79 11.78 6.10 -5.84
N HIS A 80 11.99 7.20 -6.58
CA HIS A 80 12.97 8.24 -6.25
C HIS A 80 12.29 9.60 -6.26
N THR A 81 11.85 10.07 -5.10
CA THR A 81 10.90 11.19 -5.01
C THR A 81 11.16 12.11 -3.84
N VAL A 82 10.59 13.31 -3.90
CA VAL A 82 10.60 14.27 -2.76
C VAL A 82 9.51 13.94 -1.73
N PHE A 83 8.50 13.14 -2.12
CA PHE A 83 7.34 12.85 -1.29
C PHE A 83 7.64 11.80 -0.23
N ASP A 84 7.29 12.14 1.00
CA ASP A 84 7.40 11.27 2.16
C ASP A 84 6.05 11.06 2.85
N ASP A 85 4.91 11.37 2.18
CA ASP A 85 3.57 11.15 2.72
C ASP A 85 3.16 9.66 2.67
N ASP A 86 2.36 9.25 3.68
CA ASP A 86 2.00 7.85 3.86
C ASP A 86 1.10 7.31 2.72
N ALA A 87 0.19 8.12 2.19
CA ALA A 87 -0.77 7.68 1.19
C ALA A 87 -0.07 7.24 -0.11
N ARG A 88 0.82 8.07 -0.65
CA ARG A 88 1.57 7.78 -1.87
C ARG A 88 2.55 6.63 -1.67
N LEU A 89 3.27 6.63 -0.53
CA LEU A 89 4.18 5.55 -0.15
C LEU A 89 3.48 4.18 -0.19
N PHE A 90 2.38 4.04 0.55
CA PHE A 90 1.69 2.75 0.63
C PHE A 90 1.02 2.35 -0.69
N THR A 91 0.56 3.31 -1.49
CA THR A 91 0.02 3.03 -2.82
C THR A 91 1.12 2.46 -3.73
N CYS A 92 2.30 3.09 -3.80
CA CYS A 92 3.43 2.57 -4.59
C CYS A 92 3.84 1.16 -4.16
N LEU A 93 3.99 0.93 -2.84
CA LEU A 93 4.35 -0.39 -2.31
C LEU A 93 3.27 -1.44 -2.60
N SER A 94 1.98 -1.09 -2.50
CA SER A 94 0.87 -2.00 -2.80
C SER A 94 0.79 -2.38 -4.27
N TYR A 95 1.23 -1.50 -5.17
CA TYR A 95 1.35 -1.78 -6.60
C TYR A 95 2.63 -2.55 -6.97
N GLY A 96 3.50 -2.80 -5.98
CA GLY A 96 4.67 -3.66 -6.13
C GLY A 96 5.99 -2.92 -6.33
N ALA A 97 6.10 -1.64 -5.98
CA ALA A 97 7.40 -0.98 -5.95
C ALA A 97 8.37 -1.74 -5.02
N ASP A 98 9.58 -2.01 -5.49
CA ASP A 98 10.58 -2.80 -4.77
C ASP A 98 11.44 -1.95 -3.84
N GLY A 99 11.48 -0.62 -4.02
CA GLY A 99 12.24 0.29 -3.18
C GLY A 99 11.66 1.70 -3.16
N TYR A 100 12.06 2.50 -2.15
CA TYR A 100 11.58 3.88 -2.00
C TYR A 100 12.66 4.77 -1.38
N ILE A 101 13.27 5.63 -2.19
CA ILE A 101 14.38 6.51 -1.84
C ILE A 101 13.95 7.97 -1.98
N LEU A 102 14.24 8.76 -0.96
CA LEU A 102 13.93 10.20 -1.00
C LEU A 102 15.06 10.96 -1.72
N LYS A 103 14.69 11.90 -2.59
CA LYS A 103 15.63 12.76 -3.35
C LYS A 103 16.52 13.61 -2.44
N LYS A 104 16.14 13.84 -1.18
CA LYS A 104 16.96 14.54 -0.17
C LYS A 104 18.11 13.71 0.39
N ASP A 105 18.10 12.39 0.15
CA ASP A 105 19.16 11.50 0.60
C ASP A 105 20.40 11.66 -0.33
N ALA A 106 21.56 11.25 0.17
CA ALA A 106 22.78 11.36 -0.63
C ALA A 106 22.69 10.52 -1.93
N SER A 107 23.31 11.00 -2.99
CA SER A 107 23.35 10.28 -4.30
C SER A 107 23.91 8.85 -4.18
N SER A 108 24.82 8.61 -3.22
CA SER A 108 25.31 7.27 -2.90
C SER A 108 24.21 6.32 -2.41
N SER A 109 23.12 6.85 -1.82
CA SER A 109 21.98 6.05 -1.37
C SER A 109 21.24 5.44 -2.55
N LEU A 110 21.04 6.18 -3.65
CA LEU A 110 20.40 5.66 -4.86
C LEU A 110 21.24 4.55 -5.51
N PHE A 111 22.57 4.76 -5.61
CA PHE A 111 23.47 3.78 -6.18
C PHE A 111 23.47 2.46 -5.37
N ASN A 112 23.52 2.55 -4.05
CA ASN A 112 23.42 1.39 -3.16
C ASN A 112 22.05 0.73 -3.26
N ALA A 113 20.97 1.50 -3.39
CA ALA A 113 19.63 0.99 -3.56
C ALA A 113 19.46 0.15 -4.83
N ILE A 114 20.09 0.57 -5.94
CA ILE A 114 20.09 -0.22 -7.18
C ILE A 114 20.76 -1.59 -6.94
N LYS A 115 21.91 -1.63 -6.26
CA LYS A 115 22.59 -2.89 -5.94
C LYS A 115 21.77 -3.77 -5.02
N GLU A 116 21.15 -3.18 -4.00
CA GLU A 116 20.35 -3.89 -3.02
C GLU A 116 19.08 -4.51 -3.65
N VAL A 117 18.35 -3.74 -4.47
CA VAL A 117 17.11 -4.23 -5.10
C VAL A 117 17.38 -5.40 -6.05
N ILE A 118 18.49 -5.37 -6.76
CA ILE A 118 18.94 -6.44 -7.65
C ILE A 118 19.29 -7.72 -6.86
N ALA A 119 19.87 -7.55 -5.67
CA ALA A 119 20.17 -8.67 -4.77
C ALA A 119 18.90 -9.24 -4.08
N GLY A 120 17.71 -8.70 -4.40
CA GLY A 120 16.43 -9.13 -3.82
C GLY A 120 16.07 -8.43 -2.53
N GLY A 121 16.79 -7.37 -2.15
CA GLY A 121 16.45 -6.50 -1.03
C GLY A 121 15.34 -5.51 -1.37
N ALA A 122 14.91 -4.75 -0.35
CA ALA A 122 13.90 -3.69 -0.46
C ALA A 122 14.49 -2.36 0.05
N PRO A 123 15.29 -1.66 -0.75
CA PRO A 123 15.97 -0.44 -0.34
C PRO A 123 14.97 0.66 0.04
N MET A 124 15.15 1.23 1.23
CA MET A 124 14.31 2.31 1.71
C MET A 124 15.15 3.35 2.46
N SER A 125 14.83 4.63 2.26
CA SER A 125 15.32 5.69 3.14
C SER A 125 14.95 5.40 4.59
N ALA A 126 15.82 5.69 5.54
CA ALA A 126 15.61 5.33 6.95
C ALA A 126 14.27 5.82 7.52
N GLY A 127 13.85 7.04 7.15
CA GLY A 127 12.54 7.58 7.53
C GLY A 127 11.37 6.81 6.94
N ILE A 128 11.49 6.33 5.69
CA ILE A 128 10.48 5.52 4.99
C ILE A 128 10.36 4.15 5.65
N ALA A 129 11.48 3.47 5.92
CA ALA A 129 11.48 2.17 6.60
C ALA A 129 10.80 2.27 7.98
N THR A 130 11.07 3.35 8.74
CA THR A 130 10.41 3.58 10.03
C THR A 130 8.89 3.72 9.88
N ARG A 131 8.39 4.45 8.88
CA ARG A 131 6.96 4.62 8.61
C ARG A 131 6.29 3.31 8.23
N VAL A 132 6.91 2.53 7.36
CA VAL A 132 6.43 1.19 6.99
C VAL A 132 6.27 0.33 8.24
N LEU A 133 7.30 0.26 9.09
CA LEU A 133 7.23 -0.49 10.35
C LEU A 133 6.17 0.05 11.31
N GLN A 134 6.01 1.36 11.41
CA GLN A 134 4.97 1.97 12.27
C GLN A 134 3.56 1.63 11.81
N THR A 135 3.32 1.53 10.50
CA THR A 135 2.02 1.14 9.97
C THR A 135 1.69 -0.30 10.33
N PHE A 136 2.65 -1.22 10.22
CA PHE A 136 2.46 -2.60 10.69
C PHE A 136 2.25 -2.68 12.21
N ARG A 137 2.91 -1.83 13.01
CA ARG A 137 2.66 -1.74 14.46
C ARG A 137 1.30 -1.14 14.80
N LYS A 138 0.80 -0.18 14.00
CA LYS A 138 -0.56 0.37 14.15
C LYS A 138 -1.65 -0.62 13.73
N VAL A 139 -1.32 -1.67 12.97
CA VAL A 139 -2.21 -2.82 12.70
C VAL A 139 -2.34 -3.74 13.93
N GLU A 140 -1.57 -3.53 15.01
CA GLU A 140 -1.97 -4.06 16.32
C GLU A 140 -3.28 -3.41 16.74
N LYS A 141 -4.37 -4.13 16.39
CA LYS A 141 -5.76 -3.92 16.81
C LYS A 141 -6.16 -2.44 16.84
N PRO A 142 -7.04 -1.99 15.95
CA PRO A 142 -7.91 -0.91 16.34
C PRO A 142 -8.63 -1.40 17.61
N THR A 143 -8.23 -0.94 18.78
CA THR A 143 -9.08 -0.94 19.95
C THR A 143 -10.19 0.08 19.64
N ASN A 144 -10.99 -0.23 18.62
CA ASN A 144 -12.30 0.38 18.45
C ASN A 144 -13.11 -0.12 19.65
N ASN A 145 -12.88 0.55 20.78
CA ASN A 145 -13.46 0.18 22.06
C ASN A 145 -14.90 0.70 22.06
N TYR A 146 -15.74 0.10 21.20
CA TYR A 146 -17.18 0.32 21.16
C TYR A 146 -17.85 -0.17 22.44
N HIS A 147 -17.04 -0.61 23.44
CA HIS A 147 -17.53 -1.12 24.71
C HIS A 147 -18.66 -2.16 24.54
N LEU A 148 -18.53 -3.01 23.52
CA LEU A 148 -19.45 -4.13 23.36
C LEU A 148 -19.20 -5.13 24.49
N THR A 149 -20.29 -5.52 25.16
CA THR A 149 -20.23 -6.61 26.13
C THR A 149 -19.99 -7.94 25.40
N GLU A 150 -19.51 -8.97 26.11
CA GLU A 150 -19.31 -10.30 25.52
C GLU A 150 -20.59 -10.84 24.87
N ARG A 151 -21.74 -10.56 25.48
CA ARG A 151 -23.04 -10.94 24.92
C ARG A 151 -23.38 -10.19 23.62
N GLU A 152 -23.04 -8.93 23.54
CA GLU A 152 -23.23 -8.15 22.31
C GLU A 152 -22.28 -8.61 21.20
N LYS A 153 -21.05 -8.99 21.53
CA LYS A 153 -20.11 -9.58 20.56
C LYS A 153 -20.63 -10.91 20.00
N GLU A 154 -21.10 -11.81 20.86
CA GLU A 154 -21.68 -13.10 20.48
C GLU A 154 -22.88 -12.92 19.52
N ILE A 155 -23.79 -12.00 19.84
CA ILE A 155 -24.95 -11.69 18.99
C ILE A 155 -24.50 -11.09 17.65
N LEU A 156 -23.52 -10.18 17.66
CA LEU A 156 -22.99 -9.56 16.46
C LEU A 156 -22.30 -10.60 15.56
N GLU A 157 -21.56 -11.53 16.15
CA GLU A 157 -20.92 -12.63 15.43
C GLU A 157 -21.93 -13.55 14.73
N LEU A 158 -22.99 -13.93 15.42
CA LEU A 158 -24.08 -14.72 14.80
C LEU A 158 -24.76 -13.93 13.67
N LEU A 159 -24.90 -12.61 13.82
CA LEU A 159 -25.45 -11.77 12.78
C LEU A 159 -24.53 -11.71 11.55
N THR A 160 -23.21 -11.65 11.73
CA THR A 160 -22.23 -11.69 10.60
C THR A 160 -22.23 -13.05 9.89
N LYS A 161 -22.54 -14.15 10.60
CA LYS A 161 -22.74 -15.49 10.02
C LYS A 161 -24.09 -15.63 9.29
N GLY A 162 -24.91 -14.58 9.20
CA GLY A 162 -26.18 -14.59 8.49
C GLY A 162 -27.35 -15.15 9.27
N PHE A 163 -27.25 -15.34 10.58
CA PHE A 163 -28.34 -15.83 11.41
C PHE A 163 -29.49 -14.82 11.50
N SER A 164 -30.72 -15.29 11.34
CA SER A 164 -31.91 -14.48 11.61
C SER A 164 -32.07 -14.22 13.11
N TYR A 165 -32.80 -13.18 13.50
CA TYR A 165 -33.06 -12.86 14.92
C TYR A 165 -33.67 -14.02 15.69
N ARG A 166 -34.49 -14.84 15.01
CA ARG A 166 -35.08 -16.05 15.60
C ARG A 166 -34.00 -17.11 15.85
N MET A 167 -33.10 -17.32 14.91
CA MET A 167 -31.97 -18.26 15.05
C MET A 167 -31.02 -17.82 16.14
N ILE A 168 -30.70 -16.51 16.20
CA ILE A 168 -29.87 -15.94 17.27
C ILE A 168 -30.53 -16.17 18.64
N GLY A 169 -31.86 -15.97 18.74
CA GLY A 169 -32.59 -16.25 19.98
C GLY A 169 -32.49 -17.68 20.45
N ILE A 170 -32.58 -18.65 19.52
CA ILE A 170 -32.43 -20.08 19.81
C ILE A 170 -31.00 -20.37 20.26
N GLU A 171 -30.00 -19.94 19.50
CA GLU A 171 -28.58 -20.20 19.76
C GLU A 171 -28.14 -19.60 21.10
N CYS A 172 -28.57 -18.40 21.35
CA CYS A 172 -28.23 -17.67 22.57
C CYS A 172 -29.14 -17.99 23.76
N HIS A 173 -30.14 -18.86 23.63
CA HIS A 173 -31.15 -19.19 24.65
C HIS A 173 -31.87 -17.97 25.22
N ILE A 174 -32.26 -17.02 24.38
CA ILE A 174 -33.00 -15.81 24.76
C ILE A 174 -34.18 -15.57 23.83
N SER A 175 -35.13 -14.71 24.26
CA SER A 175 -36.27 -14.33 23.43
C SER A 175 -35.84 -13.45 22.25
N ILE A 176 -36.63 -13.49 21.16
CA ILE A 176 -36.42 -12.59 20.01
C ILE A 176 -36.43 -11.12 20.44
N GLU A 177 -37.25 -10.78 21.40
CA GLU A 177 -37.36 -9.42 21.95
C GLU A 177 -36.07 -9.00 22.64
N THR A 178 -35.43 -9.91 23.35
CA THR A 178 -34.12 -9.69 23.97
C THR A 178 -33.02 -9.52 22.92
N VAL A 179 -33.05 -10.30 21.82
CA VAL A 179 -32.14 -10.13 20.67
C VAL A 179 -32.28 -8.74 20.07
N ARG A 180 -33.51 -8.27 19.81
CA ARG A 180 -33.76 -6.93 19.28
C ARG A 180 -33.23 -5.83 20.19
N ARG A 181 -33.36 -5.99 21.51
CA ARG A 181 -32.79 -5.03 22.47
C ARG A 181 -31.28 -4.99 22.42
N HIS A 182 -30.61 -6.12 22.37
CA HIS A 182 -29.16 -6.18 22.22
C HIS A 182 -28.69 -5.56 20.89
N LEU A 183 -29.35 -5.86 19.79
CA LEU A 183 -29.03 -5.29 18.48
C LEU A 183 -29.20 -3.77 18.48
N LYS A 184 -30.24 -3.22 19.11
CA LYS A 184 -30.40 -1.79 19.26
C LYS A 184 -29.22 -1.15 20.00
N ASN A 185 -28.76 -1.76 21.08
CA ASN A 185 -27.57 -1.29 21.82
C ASN A 185 -26.30 -1.40 21.00
N ILE A 186 -26.11 -2.51 20.25
CA ILE A 186 -25.00 -2.70 19.33
C ILE A 186 -24.99 -1.59 18.28
N TYR A 187 -26.14 -1.30 17.64
CA TYR A 187 -26.22 -0.25 16.61
C TYR A 187 -25.87 1.13 17.17
N GLN A 188 -26.33 1.43 18.38
CA GLN A 188 -25.96 2.69 19.06
C GLN A 188 -24.46 2.76 19.33
N LYS A 189 -23.87 1.70 19.87
CA LYS A 189 -22.45 1.64 20.19
C LYS A 189 -21.56 1.67 18.93
N LEU A 190 -21.99 1.03 17.85
CA LEU A 190 -21.30 1.03 16.57
C LEU A 190 -21.56 2.30 15.73
N HIS A 191 -22.46 3.18 16.16
CA HIS A 191 -22.91 4.34 15.38
C HIS A 191 -23.43 3.98 13.99
N VAL A 192 -24.29 2.95 13.90
CA VAL A 192 -24.92 2.47 12.67
C VAL A 192 -26.44 2.42 12.82
N GLN A 193 -27.18 2.37 11.70
CA GLN A 193 -28.64 2.45 11.72
C GLN A 193 -29.34 1.09 11.48
N CYS A 194 -28.64 0.12 10.91
CA CYS A 194 -29.24 -1.17 10.56
C CYS A 194 -28.25 -2.35 10.67
N GLY A 195 -28.81 -3.56 10.58
CA GLY A 195 -28.03 -4.80 10.69
C GLY A 195 -26.98 -4.96 9.58
N THR A 196 -27.29 -4.53 8.36
CA THR A 196 -26.37 -4.58 7.22
C THR A 196 -25.13 -3.71 7.44
N GLU A 197 -25.35 -2.49 7.97
CA GLU A 197 -24.26 -1.59 8.33
C GLU A 197 -23.43 -2.14 9.50
N ALA A 198 -24.10 -2.74 10.51
CA ALA A 198 -23.40 -3.36 11.62
C ALA A 198 -22.51 -4.52 11.19
N VAL A 199 -22.99 -5.37 10.29
CA VAL A 199 -22.22 -6.48 9.69
C VAL A 199 -21.05 -5.97 8.87
N ALA A 200 -21.28 -5.00 7.98
CA ALA A 200 -20.22 -4.41 7.17
C ALA A 200 -19.12 -3.79 8.05
N LYS A 201 -19.53 -3.06 9.10
CA LYS A 201 -18.59 -2.43 10.03
C LYS A 201 -17.81 -3.46 10.85
N ALA A 202 -18.49 -4.50 11.35
CA ALA A 202 -17.86 -5.57 12.11
C ALA A 202 -16.77 -6.31 11.31
N ILE A 203 -17.02 -6.55 10.03
CA ILE A 203 -16.08 -7.21 9.12
C ILE A 203 -14.91 -6.26 8.77
N ASN A 204 -15.21 -5.03 8.33
CA ASN A 204 -14.19 -4.08 7.89
C ASN A 204 -13.23 -3.67 9.01
N GLU A 205 -13.74 -3.51 10.23
CA GLU A 205 -12.96 -3.10 11.40
C GLU A 205 -12.48 -4.29 12.24
N ARG A 206 -12.74 -5.52 11.82
CA ARG A 206 -12.35 -6.76 12.50
C ARG A 206 -12.70 -6.75 14.00
N LEU A 207 -13.95 -6.38 14.31
CA LEU A 207 -14.42 -6.24 15.70
C LEU A 207 -14.61 -7.55 16.43
N LEU A 208 -14.68 -8.64 15.70
CA LEU A 208 -14.86 -10.01 16.21
C LEU A 208 -13.55 -10.76 16.00
N ASN A 209 -13.07 -11.42 17.05
CA ASN A 209 -11.87 -12.26 16.93
C ASN A 209 -12.22 -13.53 16.14
N ASP A 210 -11.36 -13.91 15.20
CA ASP A 210 -11.31 -15.28 14.68
C ASP A 210 -10.85 -16.24 15.78
#